data_a8375cbfc27ffd02e6c7f65f8c3263ac
#
_entry.id   a8375cbfc27ffd02e6c7f65f8c3263ac
#
_cell.length_a   1.000
_cell.length_b   1.000
_cell.length_c   1.000
_cell.angle_alpha   90.00
_cell.angle_beta   90.00
_cell.angle_gamma   90.00
#
_symmetry.space_group_name_H-M   'P 1'
#
loop_
_entity.id
_entity.type
_entity.pdbx_description
1 polymer ?
#
loop_
_entity_poly.entity_id
_entity_poly.type
_entity_poly.pdbx_seq_one_letter_code
_entity_poly.pdbx_strand_id
1 'polypeptide(L)'
;HSFTGEDIVELQIHGSKAVISGVLSSLSRLEGFRMAEPGEYSKRAFYNGKMDLTQAEGLADLIDAETAEQQKYAMRQMEGGLKNLYESWREELLTVMAHLEAYIDFPDEEIPEDTVFKLEDTVFKLKEAIKAHLSGDTIGERLREGFRVVIVGPPNAGKSSLLNAVVNREAAIVSDIAGTTRDAVDVHLDLKGYPVMFTDTAGLREVEDAIEKKGIEIAYHKINEADLVICLFDASQDTV
;
A
#
# COMPACT_ATOMS: atom_id res chain seq x y z
N HIS A 1 -6.93 23.03 18.46
CA HIS A 1 -7.11 22.03 17.36
C HIS A 1 -5.76 21.75 16.71
N SER A 2 -4.84 21.16 17.49
CA SER A 2 -3.54 20.73 16.96
C SER A 2 -3.64 19.38 16.24
N PHE A 3 -2.61 19.03 15.47
CA PHE A 3 -2.51 17.74 14.79
C PHE A 3 -2.56 16.55 15.75
N THR A 4 -1.81 16.64 16.88
CA THR A 4 -1.77 15.57 17.89
C THR A 4 -2.92 15.62 18.88
N GLY A 5 -3.72 16.69 18.93
CA GLY A 5 -4.73 16.91 19.97
C GLY A 5 -4.17 17.45 21.28
N GLU A 6 -2.88 17.67 21.37
CA GLU A 6 -2.15 18.24 22.50
C GLU A 6 -1.74 19.70 22.21
N ASP A 7 -1.20 20.39 23.23
CA ASP A 7 -0.64 21.72 23.00
C ASP A 7 0.64 21.61 22.18
N ILE A 8 0.70 22.37 21.08
CA ILE A 8 1.83 22.40 20.14
C ILE A 8 2.35 23.83 20.01
N VAL A 9 3.66 23.98 19.98
CA VAL A 9 4.35 25.21 19.61
C VAL A 9 5.10 25.01 18.31
N GLU A 10 4.86 25.87 17.34
CA GLU A 10 5.53 25.84 16.03
C GLU A 10 6.51 27.01 15.94
N LEU A 11 7.76 26.70 15.54
CA LEU A 11 8.79 27.68 15.27
C LEU A 11 9.00 27.77 13.78
N GLN A 12 8.58 28.90 13.17
CA GLN A 12 8.79 29.18 11.75
C GLN A 12 10.19 29.72 11.54
N ILE A 13 11.05 28.91 10.92
CA ILE A 13 12.46 29.21 10.73
C ILE A 13 12.86 29.04 9.26
N HIS A 14 14.03 29.58 8.88
CA HIS A 14 14.58 29.33 7.56
C HIS A 14 15.00 27.85 7.39
N GLY A 15 14.72 27.25 6.21
CA GLY A 15 14.90 25.82 5.93
C GLY A 15 16.35 25.34 5.73
N SER A 16 17.37 26.14 6.10
CA SER A 16 18.76 25.69 5.99
C SER A 16 19.08 24.63 7.04
N LYS A 17 19.87 23.60 6.66
CA LYS A 17 20.28 22.53 7.58
C LYS A 17 20.95 23.07 8.85
N ALA A 18 21.74 24.14 8.74
CA ALA A 18 22.42 24.77 9.86
C ALA A 18 21.43 25.41 10.86
N VAL A 19 20.39 26.11 10.37
CA VAL A 19 19.39 26.75 11.24
C VAL A 19 18.54 25.69 11.92
N ILE A 20 18.08 24.68 11.19
CA ILE A 20 17.30 23.57 11.75
C ILE A 20 18.10 22.86 12.86
N SER A 21 19.35 22.48 12.56
CA SER A 21 20.24 21.83 13.54
C SER A 21 20.52 22.70 14.76
N GLY A 22 20.72 24.00 14.55
CA GLY A 22 20.95 24.96 15.64
C GLY A 22 19.75 25.08 16.59
N VAL A 23 18.52 25.18 16.03
CA VAL A 23 17.28 25.24 16.84
C VAL A 23 17.08 23.94 17.60
N LEU A 24 17.16 22.78 16.91
CA LEU A 24 17.03 21.47 17.57
C LEU A 24 18.05 21.26 18.67
N SER A 25 19.32 21.64 18.44
CA SER A 25 20.39 21.58 19.46
C SER A 25 20.13 22.51 20.65
N SER A 26 19.50 23.66 20.43
CA SER A 26 19.15 24.59 21.51
C SER A 26 17.98 24.06 22.33
N LEU A 27 16.94 23.51 21.69
CA LEU A 27 15.78 22.91 22.36
C LEU A 27 16.18 21.66 23.16
N SER A 28 17.07 20.80 22.65
CA SER A 28 17.51 19.59 23.34
C SER A 28 18.27 19.83 24.64
N ARG A 29 18.73 21.08 24.90
CA ARG A 29 19.37 21.48 26.18
C ARG A 29 18.35 21.85 27.26
N LEU A 30 17.10 22.03 26.90
CA LEU A 30 16.04 22.34 27.86
C LEU A 30 15.62 21.06 28.59
N GLU A 31 15.42 21.16 29.90
CA GLU A 31 14.97 20.06 30.70
C GLU A 31 13.60 19.55 30.24
N GLY A 32 13.44 18.25 30.09
CA GLY A 32 12.20 17.63 29.61
C GLY A 32 12.03 17.59 28.08
N PHE A 33 12.95 18.18 27.30
CA PHE A 33 12.91 18.11 25.85
C PHE A 33 13.74 16.95 25.30
N ARG A 34 13.23 16.26 24.31
CA ARG A 34 13.91 15.23 23.55
C ARG A 34 13.49 15.27 22.08
N MET A 35 14.25 14.65 21.24
CA MET A 35 13.83 14.39 19.85
C MET A 35 12.63 13.45 19.83
N ALA A 36 11.67 13.75 18.96
CA ALA A 36 10.56 12.84 18.68
C ALA A 36 11.07 11.57 17.98
N GLU A 37 10.47 10.44 18.30
CA GLU A 37 10.69 9.19 17.59
C GLU A 37 10.01 9.23 16.22
N PRO A 38 10.48 8.45 15.22
CA PRO A 38 9.78 8.30 13.97
C PRO A 38 8.32 7.89 14.18
N GLY A 39 7.37 8.62 13.56
CA GLY A 39 5.94 8.38 13.69
C GLY A 39 5.30 8.82 15.03
N GLU A 40 6.05 9.45 15.94
CA GLU A 40 5.52 9.83 17.27
C GLU A 40 4.36 10.80 17.18
N TYR A 41 4.36 11.76 16.25
CA TYR A 41 3.25 12.69 16.07
C TYR A 41 1.96 11.96 15.63
N SER A 42 2.05 11.05 14.67
CA SER A 42 0.91 10.23 14.22
C SER A 42 0.40 9.31 15.33
N LYS A 43 1.32 8.71 16.10
CA LYS A 43 0.99 7.89 17.27
C LYS A 43 0.21 8.67 18.32
N ARG A 44 0.63 9.90 18.65
CA ARG A 44 -0.08 10.78 19.58
C ARG A 44 -1.44 11.19 19.03
N ALA A 45 -1.52 11.54 17.74
CA ALA A 45 -2.78 11.86 17.08
C ALA A 45 -3.77 10.68 17.14
N PHE A 46 -3.30 9.46 16.93
CA PHE A 46 -4.10 8.24 17.07
C PHE A 46 -4.63 8.05 18.49
N TYR A 47 -3.77 8.12 19.53
CA TYR A 47 -4.19 7.95 20.91
C TYR A 47 -5.15 9.04 21.39
N ASN A 48 -5.06 10.24 20.83
CA ASN A 48 -5.96 11.35 21.13
C ASN A 48 -7.20 11.40 20.23
N GLY A 49 -7.46 10.34 19.44
CA GLY A 49 -8.65 10.22 18.60
C GLY A 49 -8.72 11.24 17.46
N LYS A 50 -7.56 11.82 17.04
CA LYS A 50 -7.49 12.77 15.92
C LYS A 50 -7.40 12.10 14.58
N MET A 51 -6.88 10.88 14.55
CA MET A 51 -6.89 9.99 13.38
C MET A 51 -7.08 8.55 13.85
N ASP A 52 -7.56 7.70 12.98
CA ASP A 52 -7.58 6.27 13.19
C ASP A 52 -6.37 5.59 12.51
N LEU A 53 -6.33 4.27 12.61
CA LEU A 53 -5.20 3.50 12.09
C LEU A 53 -5.13 3.56 10.56
N THR A 54 -6.28 3.50 9.86
CA THR A 54 -6.32 3.56 8.40
C THR A 54 -5.89 4.92 7.87
N GLN A 55 -6.19 6.01 8.60
CA GLN A 55 -5.72 7.36 8.28
C GLN A 55 -4.21 7.51 8.53
N ALA A 56 -3.68 6.88 9.58
CA ALA A 56 -2.24 6.86 9.85
C ALA A 56 -1.46 6.08 8.78
N GLU A 57 -2.00 4.97 8.31
CA GLU A 57 -1.46 4.22 7.17
C GLU A 57 -1.53 5.06 5.88
N GLY A 58 -2.66 5.73 5.61
CA GLY A 58 -2.79 6.64 4.46
C GLY A 58 -1.79 7.80 4.50
N LEU A 59 -1.44 8.30 5.70
CA LEU A 59 -0.39 9.31 5.84
C LEU A 59 1.00 8.74 5.48
N ALA A 60 1.31 7.52 5.90
CA ALA A 60 2.57 6.86 5.53
C ALA A 60 2.63 6.65 4.01
N ASP A 61 1.57 6.11 3.42
CA ASP A 61 1.47 5.91 1.98
C ASP A 61 1.59 7.24 1.19
N LEU A 62 1.10 8.36 1.75
CA LEU A 62 1.24 9.67 1.12
C LEU A 62 2.68 10.18 1.14
N ILE A 63 3.42 9.92 2.22
CA ILE A 63 4.84 10.29 2.34
C ILE A 63 5.67 9.48 1.35
N ASP A 64 5.34 8.21 1.16
CA ASP A 64 6.06 7.29 0.29
C ASP A 64 5.55 7.29 -1.17
N ALA A 65 4.50 8.07 -1.47
CA ALA A 65 3.92 8.14 -2.81
C ALA A 65 4.92 8.72 -3.83
N GLU A 66 5.21 7.94 -4.86
CA GLU A 66 6.13 8.28 -5.96
C GLU A 66 5.38 8.68 -7.24
N THR A 67 4.07 8.39 -7.32
CA THR A 67 3.24 8.66 -8.48
C THR A 67 1.95 9.40 -8.12
N ALA A 68 1.34 10.05 -9.13
CA ALA A 68 0.12 10.83 -8.92
C ALA A 68 -1.08 9.97 -8.46
N GLU A 69 -1.19 8.74 -8.94
CA GLU A 69 -2.30 7.85 -8.53
C GLU A 69 -2.08 7.29 -7.12
N GLN A 70 -0.82 7.01 -6.71
CA GLN A 70 -0.49 6.70 -5.31
C GLN A 70 -0.87 7.86 -4.40
N GLN A 71 -0.48 9.09 -4.74
CA GLN A 71 -0.83 10.27 -3.98
C GLN A 71 -2.36 10.41 -3.80
N LYS A 72 -3.13 10.29 -4.89
CA LYS A 72 -4.60 10.38 -4.83
C LYS A 72 -5.22 9.28 -3.96
N TYR A 73 -4.70 8.06 -4.07
CA TYR A 73 -5.17 6.94 -3.26
C TYR A 73 -4.90 7.20 -1.76
N ALA A 74 -3.67 7.55 -1.41
CA ALA A 74 -3.26 7.86 -0.04
C ALA A 74 -4.07 9.03 0.56
N MET A 75 -4.32 10.10 -0.22
CA MET A 75 -5.16 11.21 0.22
C MET A 75 -6.59 10.77 0.58
N ARG A 76 -7.21 9.92 -0.24
CA ARG A 76 -8.54 9.37 0.06
C ARG A 76 -8.56 8.57 1.37
N GLN A 77 -7.49 7.83 1.66
CA GLN A 77 -7.37 7.10 2.93
C GLN A 77 -7.22 8.06 4.10
N MET A 78 -6.38 9.07 3.99
CA MET A 78 -6.24 10.12 5.00
C MET A 78 -7.56 10.87 5.27
N GLU A 79 -8.37 11.12 4.24
CA GLU A 79 -9.68 11.75 4.35
C GLU A 79 -10.74 10.84 4.99
N GLY A 80 -10.38 9.60 5.32
CA GLY A 80 -11.24 8.66 6.04
C GLY A 80 -12.08 7.76 5.13
N GLY A 81 -11.65 7.50 3.91
CA GLY A 81 -12.37 6.61 2.99
C GLY A 81 -12.65 5.22 3.58
N LEU A 82 -11.61 4.55 4.10
CA LEU A 82 -11.75 3.25 4.77
C LEU A 82 -12.42 3.37 6.14
N LYS A 83 -12.10 4.42 6.90
CA LYS A 83 -12.72 4.69 8.20
C LYS A 83 -14.24 4.66 8.10
N ASN A 84 -14.80 5.46 7.20
CA ASN A 84 -16.25 5.58 7.06
C ASN A 84 -16.90 4.25 6.67
N LEU A 85 -16.24 3.47 5.81
CA LEU A 85 -16.70 2.15 5.41
C LEU A 85 -16.70 1.18 6.60
N TYR A 86 -15.61 1.10 7.36
CA TYR A 86 -15.49 0.18 8.48
C TYR A 86 -16.38 0.58 9.66
N GLU A 87 -16.57 1.88 9.90
CA GLU A 87 -17.52 2.34 10.91
C GLU A 87 -18.96 1.99 10.51
N SER A 88 -19.36 2.09 9.23
CA SER A 88 -20.68 1.65 8.80
C SER A 88 -20.91 0.15 9.07
N TRP A 89 -19.94 -0.70 8.75
CA TRP A 89 -20.01 -2.13 9.04
C TRP A 89 -20.05 -2.42 10.54
N ARG A 90 -19.28 -1.66 11.32
CA ARG A 90 -19.28 -1.77 12.79
C ARG A 90 -20.64 -1.43 13.38
N GLU A 91 -21.29 -0.36 12.92
CA GLU A 91 -22.62 0.06 13.38
C GLU A 91 -23.69 -0.99 13.03
N GLU A 92 -23.67 -1.51 11.81
CA GLU A 92 -24.55 -2.60 11.39
C GLU A 92 -24.36 -3.84 12.29
N LEU A 93 -23.11 -4.24 12.55
CA LEU A 93 -22.79 -5.39 13.39
C LEU A 93 -23.22 -5.19 14.84
N LEU A 94 -22.99 -3.99 15.41
CA LEU A 94 -23.44 -3.64 16.76
C LEU A 94 -24.96 -3.70 16.88
N THR A 95 -25.69 -3.25 15.85
CA THR A 95 -27.15 -3.34 15.81
C THR A 95 -27.61 -4.80 15.84
N VAL A 96 -27.00 -5.67 15.03
CA VAL A 96 -27.29 -7.11 15.04
C VAL A 96 -27.00 -7.72 16.41
N MET A 97 -25.84 -7.39 17.00
CA MET A 97 -25.43 -7.90 18.31
C MET A 97 -26.41 -7.47 19.41
N ALA A 98 -26.82 -6.20 19.43
CA ALA A 98 -27.76 -5.67 20.42
C ALA A 98 -29.13 -6.39 20.36
N HIS A 99 -29.62 -6.68 19.14
CA HIS A 99 -30.85 -7.44 18.98
C HIS A 99 -30.70 -8.91 19.43
N LEU A 100 -29.58 -9.55 19.14
CA LEU A 100 -29.32 -10.93 19.59
C LEU A 100 -29.17 -11.01 21.11
N GLU A 101 -28.52 -10.03 21.74
CA GLU A 101 -28.37 -9.93 23.19
C GLU A 101 -29.75 -9.76 23.83
N ALA A 102 -30.58 -8.84 23.34
CA ALA A 102 -31.97 -8.70 23.78
C ALA A 102 -32.77 -9.98 23.64
N TYR A 103 -32.56 -10.75 22.57
CA TYR A 103 -33.24 -12.05 22.35
C TYR A 103 -32.84 -13.10 23.39
N ILE A 104 -31.59 -13.06 23.85
CA ILE A 104 -31.07 -13.99 24.87
C ILE A 104 -31.51 -13.58 26.27
N ASP A 105 -31.53 -12.28 26.56
CA ASP A 105 -31.79 -11.75 27.90
C ASP A 105 -33.30 -11.71 28.21
N PHE A 106 -34.15 -11.61 27.21
CA PHE A 106 -35.63 -11.54 27.36
C PHE A 106 -36.34 -12.67 26.62
N PRO A 107 -36.13 -13.94 27.02
CA PRO A 107 -36.70 -15.10 26.28
C PRO A 107 -38.22 -15.19 26.39
N ASP A 108 -38.82 -14.53 27.36
CA ASP A 108 -40.29 -14.52 27.60
C ASP A 108 -41.03 -13.43 26.79
N GLU A 109 -40.28 -12.54 26.10
CA GLU A 109 -40.86 -11.54 25.21
C GLU A 109 -41.04 -12.11 23.80
N GLU A 110 -42.27 -11.98 23.23
CA GLU A 110 -42.54 -12.38 21.84
C GLU A 110 -41.82 -11.41 20.88
N ILE A 111 -40.61 -11.77 20.45
CA ILE A 111 -39.90 -11.01 19.40
C ILE A 111 -40.53 -11.41 18.04
N PRO A 112 -40.96 -10.44 17.22
CA PRO A 112 -41.55 -10.75 15.92
C PRO A 112 -40.58 -11.57 15.04
N GLU A 113 -41.05 -12.65 14.41
CA GLU A 113 -40.26 -13.49 13.50
C GLU A 113 -39.57 -12.68 12.39
N ASP A 114 -40.23 -11.62 11.90
CA ASP A 114 -39.66 -10.68 10.95
C ASP A 114 -38.34 -10.05 11.40
N THR A 115 -38.09 -9.94 12.71
CA THR A 115 -36.87 -9.37 13.25
C THR A 115 -35.70 -10.31 13.03
N VAL A 116 -35.88 -11.61 13.22
CA VAL A 116 -34.81 -12.62 13.01
C VAL A 116 -34.42 -12.65 11.53
N PHE A 117 -35.41 -12.68 10.62
CA PHE A 117 -35.14 -12.66 9.17
C PHE A 117 -34.38 -11.39 8.75
N LYS A 118 -34.70 -10.22 9.33
CA LYS A 118 -33.98 -8.97 9.05
C LYS A 118 -32.52 -9.02 9.54
N LEU A 119 -32.27 -9.64 10.70
CA LEU A 119 -30.92 -9.82 11.22
C LEU A 119 -30.09 -10.74 10.33
N GLU A 120 -30.65 -11.87 9.90
CA GLU A 120 -29.98 -12.80 8.97
C GLU A 120 -29.65 -12.10 7.64
N ASP A 121 -30.59 -11.35 7.06
CA ASP A 121 -30.37 -10.58 5.83
C ASP A 121 -29.27 -9.51 5.99
N THR A 122 -29.25 -8.81 7.13
CA THR A 122 -28.21 -7.83 7.44
C THR A 122 -26.83 -8.48 7.53
N VAL A 123 -26.71 -9.61 8.25
CA VAL A 123 -25.44 -10.36 8.34
C VAL A 123 -25.00 -10.86 6.97
N PHE A 124 -25.93 -11.36 6.16
CA PHE A 124 -25.62 -11.83 4.82
C PHE A 124 -25.10 -10.68 3.93
N LYS A 125 -25.78 -9.53 3.92
CA LYS A 125 -25.38 -8.35 3.16
C LYS A 125 -24.00 -7.83 3.60
N LEU A 126 -23.77 -7.76 4.91
CA LEU A 126 -22.48 -7.36 5.47
C LEU A 126 -21.37 -8.32 5.03
N LYS A 127 -21.59 -9.62 5.10
CA LYS A 127 -20.64 -10.63 4.64
C LYS A 127 -20.29 -10.47 3.16
N GLU A 128 -21.30 -10.25 2.30
CA GLU A 128 -21.07 -10.07 0.86
C GLU A 128 -20.37 -8.72 0.56
N ALA A 129 -20.68 -7.65 1.30
CA ALA A 129 -19.99 -6.37 1.19
C ALA A 129 -18.51 -6.48 1.57
N ILE A 130 -18.18 -7.18 2.66
CA ILE A 130 -16.80 -7.45 3.08
C ILE A 130 -16.06 -8.29 2.04
N LYS A 131 -16.69 -9.33 1.49
CA LYS A 131 -16.08 -10.15 0.43
C LYS A 131 -15.80 -9.34 -0.83
N ALA A 132 -16.76 -8.50 -1.25
CA ALA A 132 -16.61 -7.65 -2.41
C ALA A 132 -15.45 -6.65 -2.20
N HIS A 133 -15.31 -6.09 -1.00
CA HIS A 133 -14.21 -5.22 -0.63
C HIS A 133 -12.87 -5.95 -0.70
N LEU A 134 -12.75 -7.12 -0.08
CA LEU A 134 -11.55 -7.95 -0.13
C LEU A 134 -11.15 -8.35 -1.56
N SER A 135 -12.13 -8.59 -2.43
CA SER A 135 -11.87 -8.93 -3.83
C SER A 135 -11.45 -7.70 -4.67
N GLY A 136 -11.91 -6.51 -4.30
CA GLY A 136 -11.61 -5.26 -4.98
C GLY A 136 -10.32 -4.58 -4.51
N ASP A 137 -9.82 -4.95 -3.35
CA ASP A 137 -8.69 -4.29 -2.68
C ASP A 137 -7.32 -4.62 -3.33
N THR A 138 -7.27 -5.62 -4.21
CA THR A 138 -6.09 -5.92 -5.02
C THR A 138 -5.61 -4.71 -5.84
N ILE A 139 -6.51 -3.82 -6.27
CA ILE A 139 -6.15 -2.58 -6.99
C ILE A 139 -5.47 -1.58 -6.04
N GLY A 140 -5.98 -1.42 -4.82
CA GLY A 140 -5.38 -0.57 -3.79
C GLY A 140 -3.97 -1.04 -3.41
N GLU A 141 -3.81 -2.34 -3.21
CA GLU A 141 -2.52 -2.97 -2.94
C GLU A 141 -1.54 -2.77 -4.12
N ARG A 142 -2.01 -2.94 -5.38
CA ARG A 142 -1.19 -2.70 -6.57
C ARG A 142 -0.83 -1.23 -6.78
N LEU A 143 -1.69 -0.29 -6.43
CA LEU A 143 -1.35 1.12 -6.42
C LEU A 143 -0.28 1.44 -5.37
N ARG A 144 -0.34 0.80 -4.21
CA ARG A 144 0.62 0.99 -3.13
C ARG A 144 1.97 0.37 -3.46
N GLU A 145 2.00 -0.92 -3.84
CA GLU A 145 3.22 -1.69 -4.08
C GLU A 145 3.79 -1.54 -5.49
N GLY A 146 2.98 -1.12 -6.46
CA GLY A 146 3.28 -1.10 -7.88
C GLY A 146 2.76 -2.34 -8.62
N PHE A 147 2.36 -2.13 -9.87
CA PHE A 147 1.96 -3.21 -10.78
C PHE A 147 3.18 -3.98 -11.25
N ARG A 148 3.20 -5.27 -11.02
CA ARG A 148 4.33 -6.16 -11.34
C ARG A 148 4.23 -6.65 -12.77
N VAL A 149 5.16 -6.22 -13.62
CA VAL A 149 5.26 -6.62 -15.04
C VAL A 149 6.52 -7.44 -15.26
N VAL A 150 6.36 -8.67 -15.72
CA VAL A 150 7.47 -9.58 -16.02
C VAL A 150 7.62 -9.76 -17.53
N ILE A 151 8.84 -9.55 -18.02
CA ILE A 151 9.16 -9.74 -19.45
C ILE A 151 9.86 -11.10 -19.62
N VAL A 152 9.26 -11.99 -20.40
CA VAL A 152 9.77 -13.33 -20.69
C VAL A 152 10.00 -13.53 -22.18
N GLY A 153 10.90 -14.45 -22.53
CA GLY A 153 11.19 -14.79 -23.93
C GLY A 153 12.57 -15.40 -24.09
N PRO A 154 12.88 -16.01 -25.26
CA PRO A 154 14.17 -16.61 -25.53
C PRO A 154 15.33 -15.60 -25.46
N PRO A 155 16.59 -16.07 -25.34
CA PRO A 155 17.76 -15.21 -25.45
C PRO A 155 17.72 -14.41 -26.75
N ASN A 156 18.13 -13.14 -26.71
CA ASN A 156 18.18 -12.22 -27.86
C ASN A 156 16.84 -11.83 -28.47
N ALA A 157 15.70 -12.17 -27.86
CA ALA A 157 14.36 -11.76 -28.30
C ALA A 157 14.10 -10.23 -28.16
N GLY A 158 15.03 -9.47 -27.61
CA GLY A 158 14.89 -8.02 -27.46
C GLY A 158 14.31 -7.56 -26.13
N LYS A 159 14.28 -8.40 -25.07
CA LYS A 159 13.74 -8.06 -23.76
C LYS A 159 14.35 -6.80 -23.16
N SER A 160 15.68 -6.76 -23.06
CA SER A 160 16.39 -5.59 -22.52
C SER A 160 16.26 -4.35 -23.42
N SER A 161 16.12 -4.56 -24.74
CA SER A 161 15.85 -3.45 -25.68
C SER A 161 14.47 -2.85 -25.47
N LEU A 162 13.46 -3.69 -25.22
CA LEU A 162 12.11 -3.23 -24.89
C LEU A 162 12.13 -2.46 -23.55
N LEU A 163 12.73 -3.05 -22.50
CA LEU A 163 12.84 -2.41 -21.20
C LEU A 163 13.54 -1.05 -21.31
N ASN A 164 14.69 -0.99 -21.97
CA ASN A 164 15.42 0.26 -22.21
C ASN A 164 14.60 1.30 -23.00
N ALA A 165 13.81 0.86 -23.96
CA ALA A 165 12.94 1.76 -24.73
C ALA A 165 11.81 2.34 -23.85
N VAL A 166 11.26 1.55 -22.94
CA VAL A 166 10.24 2.00 -21.96
C VAL A 166 10.88 2.97 -20.97
N VAL A 167 12.03 2.61 -20.37
CA VAL A 167 12.77 3.46 -19.42
C VAL A 167 13.17 4.81 -20.02
N ASN A 168 13.62 4.82 -21.29
CA ASN A 168 14.01 6.06 -21.96
C ASN A 168 12.82 6.97 -22.33
N ARG A 169 11.61 6.42 -22.39
CA ARG A 169 10.39 7.15 -22.77
C ARG A 169 9.63 7.70 -21.58
N GLU A 170 9.68 7.00 -20.47
CA GLU A 170 8.93 7.31 -19.25
C GLU A 170 9.91 7.71 -18.12
N ALA A 171 9.41 8.39 -17.11
CA ALA A 171 10.23 8.77 -15.97
C ALA A 171 10.59 7.54 -15.13
N ALA A 172 11.89 7.23 -15.03
CA ALA A 172 12.35 6.25 -14.06
C ALA A 172 12.18 6.83 -12.65
N ILE A 173 11.54 6.07 -11.77
CA ILE A 173 11.45 6.42 -10.37
C ILE A 173 12.80 6.04 -9.74
N VAL A 174 13.60 7.06 -9.41
CA VAL A 174 14.87 6.86 -8.69
C VAL A 174 14.54 6.92 -7.21
N SER A 175 14.41 5.77 -6.57
CA SER A 175 14.29 5.72 -5.11
C SER A 175 15.65 6.01 -4.48
N ASP A 176 15.76 7.10 -3.72
CA ASP A 176 16.94 7.44 -2.90
C ASP A 176 17.06 6.57 -1.63
N ILE A 177 16.17 5.61 -1.43
CA ILE A 177 16.18 4.73 -0.25
C ILE A 177 17.22 3.63 -0.49
N ALA A 178 18.39 3.79 0.15
CA ALA A 178 19.44 2.78 0.18
C ALA A 178 18.90 1.49 0.85
N GLY A 179 18.60 0.46 0.06
CA GLY A 179 18.11 -0.84 0.54
C GLY A 179 17.02 -1.49 -0.32
N THR A 180 16.36 -0.75 -1.22
CA THR A 180 15.37 -1.29 -2.16
C THR A 180 16.01 -1.91 -3.41
N THR A 181 17.32 -1.70 -3.64
CA THR A 181 18.11 -2.24 -4.76
C THR A 181 18.82 -3.57 -4.41
N ARG A 182 18.21 -4.44 -3.60
CA ARG A 182 18.84 -5.74 -3.29
C ARG A 182 18.76 -6.75 -4.43
N ASP A 183 17.84 -6.56 -5.37
CA ASP A 183 17.76 -7.34 -6.61
C ASP A 183 17.99 -6.40 -7.80
N ALA A 184 19.17 -6.49 -8.42
CA ALA A 184 19.64 -5.64 -9.51
C ALA A 184 18.84 -5.77 -10.85
N VAL A 185 17.58 -6.23 -10.78
CA VAL A 185 16.77 -6.68 -11.92
C VAL A 185 15.45 -5.94 -12.02
N ASP A 186 15.00 -5.23 -10.98
CA ASP A 186 13.69 -4.58 -10.96
C ASP A 186 13.82 -3.07 -11.26
N VAL A 187 13.04 -2.58 -12.23
CA VAL A 187 13.01 -1.18 -12.63
C VAL A 187 11.64 -0.59 -12.31
N HIS A 188 11.63 0.44 -11.45
CA HIS A 188 10.43 1.17 -11.07
C HIS A 188 10.19 2.33 -12.02
N LEU A 189 9.00 2.43 -12.60
CA LEU A 189 8.61 3.45 -13.55
C LEU A 189 7.26 4.07 -13.18
N ASP A 190 7.13 5.37 -13.42
CA ASP A 190 5.86 6.05 -13.46
C ASP A 190 5.27 5.95 -14.87
N LEU A 191 4.27 5.09 -15.08
CA LEU A 191 3.54 5.00 -16.32
C LEU A 191 2.24 5.81 -16.25
N LYS A 192 2.31 7.08 -16.62
CA LYS A 192 1.16 8.01 -16.62
C LYS A 192 0.46 8.11 -15.27
N GLY A 193 1.23 8.19 -14.21
CA GLY A 193 0.73 8.29 -12.84
C GLY A 193 0.59 6.95 -12.11
N TYR A 194 0.77 5.82 -12.78
CA TYR A 194 0.71 4.50 -12.16
C TYR A 194 2.10 3.96 -11.86
N PRO A 195 2.35 3.43 -10.66
CA PRO A 195 3.61 2.80 -10.31
C PRO A 195 3.69 1.42 -10.99
N VAL A 196 4.71 1.20 -11.79
CA VAL A 196 4.93 -0.09 -12.47
C VAL A 196 6.33 -0.58 -12.22
N MET A 197 6.44 -1.82 -11.76
CA MET A 197 7.70 -2.50 -11.51
C MET A 197 7.96 -3.52 -12.62
N PHE A 198 8.96 -3.25 -13.44
CA PHE A 198 9.42 -4.18 -14.47
C PHE A 198 10.51 -5.09 -13.92
N THR A 199 10.31 -6.39 -14.06
CA THR A 199 11.32 -7.39 -13.75
C THR A 199 11.89 -7.96 -15.04
N ASP A 200 13.22 -7.81 -15.27
CA ASP A 200 13.91 -8.45 -16.40
C ASP A 200 14.37 -9.86 -16.00
N THR A 201 13.81 -10.87 -16.66
CA THR A 201 14.20 -12.27 -16.43
C THR A 201 15.51 -12.64 -17.15
N ALA A 202 16.09 -11.77 -18.00
CA ALA A 202 17.36 -12.04 -18.69
C ALA A 202 18.57 -12.02 -17.75
N GLY A 203 18.57 -11.15 -16.73
CA GLY A 203 19.62 -11.09 -15.71
C GLY A 203 19.71 -12.30 -14.78
N LEU A 204 18.69 -13.17 -14.79
CA LEU A 204 18.66 -14.40 -13.97
C LEU A 204 19.42 -15.57 -14.59
N ARG A 205 19.98 -15.42 -15.84
CA ARG A 205 20.59 -16.53 -16.59
C ARG A 205 22.13 -16.49 -16.70
N GLU A 206 22.82 -15.49 -16.14
CA GLU A 206 24.28 -15.38 -16.28
C GLU A 206 25.06 -16.06 -15.13
N VAL A 207 24.64 -17.23 -14.65
CA VAL A 207 25.49 -17.99 -13.73
C VAL A 207 25.41 -19.48 -14.05
N GLU A 208 26.59 -20.02 -14.39
CA GLU A 208 26.81 -21.41 -14.87
C GLU A 208 26.47 -22.51 -13.86
N ASP A 209 25.94 -23.60 -14.39
CA ASP A 209 25.94 -25.03 -14.00
C ASP A 209 25.24 -25.57 -12.73
N ALA A 210 25.06 -24.85 -11.64
CA ALA A 210 24.31 -25.39 -10.49
C ALA A 210 23.12 -24.50 -10.07
N ILE A 211 23.02 -23.34 -10.69
CA ILE A 211 22.08 -22.27 -10.39
C ILE A 211 20.93 -22.23 -11.41
N GLU A 212 21.05 -22.98 -12.52
CA GLU A 212 20.06 -23.00 -13.60
C GLU A 212 18.67 -23.43 -13.14
N LYS A 213 18.59 -24.50 -12.31
CA LYS A 213 17.31 -24.93 -11.72
C LYS A 213 16.73 -23.89 -10.77
N LYS A 214 17.57 -23.25 -9.97
CA LYS A 214 17.15 -22.22 -9.01
C LYS A 214 16.73 -20.93 -9.72
N GLY A 215 17.39 -20.57 -10.83
CA GLY A 215 17.01 -19.45 -11.68
C GLY A 215 15.65 -19.67 -12.37
N ILE A 216 15.37 -20.88 -12.81
CA ILE A 216 14.08 -21.27 -13.40
C ILE A 216 12.96 -21.21 -12.33
N GLU A 217 13.20 -21.73 -11.11
CA GLU A 217 12.23 -21.65 -10.02
C GLU A 217 11.92 -20.20 -9.63
N ILE A 218 12.94 -19.35 -9.54
CA ILE A 218 12.76 -17.92 -9.26
C ILE A 218 11.97 -17.22 -10.39
N ALA A 219 12.25 -17.55 -11.65
CA ALA A 219 11.52 -17.00 -12.79
C ALA A 219 10.04 -17.44 -12.76
N TYR A 220 9.75 -18.70 -12.46
CA TYR A 220 8.37 -19.18 -12.28
C TYR A 220 7.67 -18.51 -11.11
N HIS A 221 8.36 -18.29 -9.99
CA HIS A 221 7.80 -17.57 -8.85
C HIS A 221 7.41 -16.13 -9.23
N LYS A 222 8.32 -15.40 -9.89
CA LYS A 222 8.06 -14.03 -10.35
C LYS A 222 6.93 -13.96 -11.40
N ILE A 223 6.83 -14.94 -12.30
CA ILE A 223 5.71 -15.04 -13.26
C ILE A 223 4.37 -15.26 -12.54
N ASN A 224 4.34 -16.09 -11.51
CA ASN A 224 3.11 -16.36 -10.75
C ASN A 224 2.67 -15.17 -9.88
N GLU A 225 3.58 -14.29 -9.49
CA GLU A 225 3.29 -13.07 -8.74
C GLU A 225 3.06 -11.85 -9.63
N ALA A 226 3.26 -11.98 -10.95
CA ALA A 226 3.10 -10.89 -11.90
C ALA A 226 1.63 -10.58 -12.18
N ASP A 227 1.31 -9.28 -12.26
CA ASP A 227 0.01 -8.80 -12.73
C ASP A 227 -0.10 -8.88 -14.25
N LEU A 228 1.05 -8.74 -14.93
CA LEU A 228 1.15 -8.83 -16.39
C LEU A 228 2.43 -9.53 -16.79
N VAL A 229 2.30 -10.54 -17.65
CA VAL A 229 3.44 -11.23 -18.27
C VAL A 229 3.51 -10.85 -19.76
N ILE A 230 4.62 -10.25 -20.16
CA ILE A 230 4.91 -9.88 -21.56
C ILE A 230 5.81 -10.94 -22.15
N CYS A 231 5.29 -11.72 -23.11
CA CYS A 231 6.05 -12.73 -23.84
C CYS A 231 6.61 -12.13 -25.13
N LEU A 232 7.95 -12.11 -25.28
CA LEU A 232 8.63 -11.64 -26.48
C LEU A 232 9.15 -12.81 -27.30
N PHE A 233 8.83 -12.78 -28.61
CA PHE A 233 9.30 -13.74 -29.60
C PHE A 233 9.96 -13.01 -30.75
N ASP A 234 11.02 -13.59 -31.31
CA ASP A 234 11.66 -13.10 -32.53
C ASP A 234 10.90 -13.63 -33.75
N ALA A 235 10.17 -12.75 -34.41
CA ALA A 235 9.38 -13.09 -35.59
C ALA A 235 10.22 -13.49 -36.83
N SER A 236 11.55 -13.30 -36.79
CA SER A 236 12.47 -13.73 -37.84
C SER A 236 12.90 -15.20 -37.73
N GLN A 237 12.58 -15.85 -36.63
CA GLN A 237 12.90 -17.25 -36.39
C GLN A 237 11.64 -18.10 -36.51
N ASP A 238 11.68 -19.11 -37.43
CA ASP A 238 10.56 -20.02 -37.72
C ASP A 238 10.23 -21.03 -36.56
N THR A 239 10.77 -20.83 -35.37
CA THR A 239 10.54 -21.69 -34.18
C THR A 239 9.80 -20.93 -33.10
N VAL A 240 8.51 -21.21 -33.01
CA VAL A 240 7.70 -20.93 -31.80
C VAL A 240 7.85 -22.07 -30.83
#